data_4f7a276186517c7e6f2c8faa089c205c
#
_entry.id   4f7a276186517c7e6f2c8faa089c205c
#
_cell.length_a   1.000
_cell.length_b   1.000
_cell.length_c   1.000
_cell.angle_alpha   90.00
_cell.angle_beta   90.00
_cell.angle_gamma   90.00
#
_symmetry.space_group_name_H-M   'P 1'
#
loop_
_entity.id
_entity.type
_entity.pdbx_description
1 polymer ?
#
loop_
_entity_poly.entity_id
_entity_poly.type
_entity_poly.pdbx_seq_one_letter_code
_entity_poly.pdbx_strand_id
1 'polypeptide(L)'
;ISGTDRVFEAASSLSLNEDQLIINLQGDEPFMPVDLINTLVDDYTNNECDVITASHAIESNQDIVNPNCVKVLSESSYATDFMRIPSNEPLELLSRHIGIYGYSFETLKKLVALEPSEREINLKLEQLRFLDNKYSIYVSQYRKIIQSGIDTSDDVDAAVLYLNDQC
;
A
#
# COMPACT_ATOMS: atom_id res chain seq x y z
N ILE A 1 8.25 -10.50 -12.10
CA ILE A 1 7.00 -10.94 -11.46
C ILE A 1 6.86 -10.06 -10.23
N SER A 2 5.83 -9.25 -10.20
CA SER A 2 5.53 -8.31 -9.11
C SER A 2 4.78 -9.01 -7.95
N GLY A 3 4.54 -8.27 -6.85
CA GLY A 3 3.67 -8.74 -5.77
C GLY A 3 2.25 -9.02 -6.25
N THR A 4 1.71 -8.13 -7.08
CA THR A 4 0.37 -8.24 -7.66
C THR A 4 0.24 -9.47 -8.57
N ASP A 5 1.26 -9.79 -9.38
CA ASP A 5 1.27 -11.00 -10.24
C ASP A 5 1.16 -12.28 -9.41
N ARG A 6 1.88 -12.36 -8.26
CA ARG A 6 1.84 -13.53 -7.38
C ARG A 6 0.48 -13.70 -6.71
N VAL A 7 -0.13 -12.59 -6.29
CA VAL A 7 -1.48 -12.60 -5.72
C VAL A 7 -2.49 -13.06 -6.78
N PHE A 8 -2.35 -12.59 -8.02
CA PHE A 8 -3.21 -13.01 -9.12
C PHE A 8 -3.08 -14.51 -9.43
N GLU A 9 -1.87 -15.05 -9.46
CA GLU A 9 -1.62 -16.48 -9.66
C GLU A 9 -2.31 -17.30 -8.56
N ALA A 10 -2.13 -16.91 -7.29
CA ALA A 10 -2.77 -17.56 -6.17
C ALA A 10 -4.32 -17.47 -6.24
N ALA A 11 -4.84 -16.27 -6.47
CA ALA A 11 -6.29 -16.03 -6.57
C ALA A 11 -6.94 -16.80 -7.72
N SER A 12 -6.22 -16.91 -8.86
CA SER A 12 -6.71 -17.66 -10.03
C SER A 12 -6.85 -19.17 -9.78
N SER A 13 -6.15 -19.70 -8.79
CA SER A 13 -6.30 -21.11 -8.37
C SER A 13 -7.54 -21.36 -7.50
N LEU A 14 -8.20 -20.29 -7.05
CA LEU A 14 -9.42 -20.32 -6.24
C LEU A 14 -10.64 -20.04 -7.11
N SER A 15 -11.79 -20.60 -6.73
CA SER A 15 -13.06 -20.33 -7.41
C SER A 15 -13.67 -19.03 -6.90
N LEU A 16 -13.05 -17.89 -7.23
CA LEU A 16 -13.49 -16.58 -6.80
C LEU A 16 -14.51 -15.96 -7.76
N ASN A 17 -15.47 -15.20 -7.23
CA ASN A 17 -16.34 -14.35 -8.02
C ASN A 17 -15.58 -13.08 -8.44
N GLU A 18 -16.01 -12.47 -9.55
CA GLU A 18 -15.38 -11.24 -10.10
C GLU A 18 -15.37 -10.08 -9.11
N ASP A 19 -16.43 -9.93 -8.33
CA ASP A 19 -16.64 -8.87 -7.34
C ASP A 19 -15.99 -9.14 -5.98
N GLN A 20 -15.41 -10.32 -5.80
CA GLN A 20 -14.81 -10.71 -4.52
C GLN A 20 -13.58 -9.84 -4.22
N LEU A 21 -13.62 -9.18 -3.05
CA LEU A 21 -12.49 -8.39 -2.56
C LEU A 21 -11.32 -9.29 -2.18
N ILE A 22 -10.15 -8.94 -2.66
CA ILE A 22 -8.87 -9.55 -2.34
C ILE A 22 -8.02 -8.53 -1.60
N ILE A 23 -7.56 -8.87 -0.41
CA ILE A 23 -6.58 -8.07 0.33
C ILE A 23 -5.20 -8.69 0.11
N ASN A 24 -4.31 -7.91 -0.47
CA ASN A 24 -2.91 -8.24 -0.68
C ASN A 24 -2.09 -7.74 0.51
N LEU A 25 -1.73 -8.65 1.40
CA LEU A 25 -0.85 -8.41 2.52
C LEU A 25 0.56 -8.90 2.15
N GLN A 26 1.54 -8.00 2.21
CA GLN A 26 2.93 -8.30 1.88
C GLN A 26 3.55 -9.21 2.95
N GLY A 27 4.36 -10.19 2.52
CA GLY A 27 4.98 -11.17 3.44
C GLY A 27 6.04 -10.59 4.38
N ASP A 28 6.54 -9.41 4.08
CA ASP A 28 7.50 -8.61 4.85
C ASP A 28 6.85 -7.65 5.85
N GLU A 29 5.51 -7.66 5.96
CA GLU A 29 4.72 -6.84 6.89
C GLU A 29 4.08 -7.67 8.02
N PRO A 30 4.89 -8.29 8.92
CA PRO A 30 4.37 -9.25 9.91
C PRO A 30 3.55 -8.61 11.02
N PHE A 31 3.64 -7.29 11.20
CA PHE A 31 2.95 -6.55 12.26
C PHE A 31 1.69 -5.84 11.79
N MET A 32 1.15 -6.23 10.62
CA MET A 32 -0.07 -5.61 10.08
C MET A 32 -1.25 -5.81 11.03
N PRO A 33 -1.86 -4.72 11.56
CA PRO A 33 -2.95 -4.83 12.52
C PRO A 33 -4.23 -5.34 11.86
N VAL A 34 -4.94 -6.23 12.54
CA VAL A 34 -6.23 -6.77 12.05
C VAL A 34 -7.29 -5.66 11.91
N ASP A 35 -7.27 -4.67 12.78
CA ASP A 35 -8.20 -3.54 12.70
C ASP A 35 -7.97 -2.66 11.47
N LEU A 36 -6.73 -2.56 10.96
CA LEU A 36 -6.46 -1.92 9.68
C LEU A 36 -7.07 -2.71 8.51
N ILE A 37 -6.94 -4.04 8.52
CA ILE A 37 -7.56 -4.88 7.48
C ILE A 37 -9.07 -4.68 7.46
N ASN A 38 -9.72 -4.66 8.63
CA ASN A 38 -11.15 -4.41 8.74
C ASN A 38 -11.51 -3.01 8.22
N THR A 39 -10.71 -1.97 8.56
CA THR A 39 -10.90 -0.62 8.04
C THR A 39 -10.85 -0.59 6.51
N LEU A 40 -9.88 -1.28 5.90
CA LEU A 40 -9.78 -1.37 4.43
C LEU A 40 -11.02 -2.03 3.82
N VAL A 41 -11.54 -3.11 4.41
CA VAL A 41 -12.75 -3.78 3.92
C VAL A 41 -13.97 -2.85 4.01
N ASP A 42 -14.12 -2.16 5.14
CA ASP A 42 -15.22 -1.22 5.37
C ASP A 42 -15.13 -0.03 4.39
N ASP A 43 -13.94 0.57 4.24
CA ASP A 43 -13.73 1.71 3.35
C ASP A 43 -13.92 1.32 1.88
N TYR A 44 -13.44 0.14 1.46
CA TYR A 44 -13.66 -0.35 0.09
C TYR A 44 -15.13 -0.55 -0.23
N THR A 45 -15.91 -1.02 0.76
CA THR A 45 -17.34 -1.24 0.60
C THR A 45 -18.14 0.06 0.54
N ASN A 46 -17.67 1.10 1.23
CA ASN A 46 -18.39 2.36 1.37
C ASN A 46 -17.91 3.47 0.40
N ASN A 47 -16.84 3.25 -0.35
CA ASN A 47 -16.29 4.22 -1.29
C ASN A 47 -16.11 3.60 -2.68
N GLU A 48 -16.33 4.40 -3.71
CA GLU A 48 -16.18 3.96 -5.10
C GLU A 48 -14.71 4.07 -5.51
N CYS A 49 -14.00 2.95 -5.60
CA CYS A 49 -12.60 2.90 -6.03
C CYS A 49 -12.26 1.58 -6.71
N ASP A 50 -11.25 1.60 -7.56
CA ASP A 50 -10.70 0.38 -8.19
C ASP A 50 -9.77 -0.35 -7.24
N VAL A 51 -8.95 0.41 -6.50
CA VAL A 51 -7.94 -0.08 -5.56
C VAL A 51 -8.08 0.68 -4.25
N ILE A 52 -7.92 -0.02 -3.14
CA ILE A 52 -7.79 0.58 -1.83
C ILE A 52 -6.39 0.30 -1.27
N THR A 53 -5.83 1.26 -0.58
CA THR A 53 -4.58 1.14 0.18
C THR A 53 -4.71 1.90 1.49
N ALA A 54 -3.66 1.95 2.29
CA ALA A 54 -3.66 2.66 3.55
C ALA A 54 -2.46 3.60 3.71
N SER A 55 -2.61 4.55 4.61
CA SER A 55 -1.53 5.42 5.05
C SER A 55 -1.71 5.84 6.51
N HIS A 56 -0.65 6.29 7.13
CA HIS A 56 -0.69 6.97 8.41
C HIS A 56 0.09 8.29 8.36
N ALA A 57 -0.07 9.13 9.40
CA ALA A 57 0.62 10.41 9.47
C ALA A 57 2.15 10.22 9.43
N ILE A 58 2.86 11.14 8.77
CA ILE A 58 4.32 11.22 8.86
C ILE A 58 4.69 11.72 10.26
N GLU A 59 5.55 11.00 10.95
CA GLU A 59 5.87 11.26 12.35
C GLU A 59 7.11 12.11 12.55
N SER A 60 8.03 12.02 11.60
CA SER A 60 9.32 12.73 11.72
C SER A 60 9.80 13.29 10.39
N ASN A 61 10.64 14.34 10.49
CA ASN A 61 11.33 14.86 9.31
C ASN A 61 12.27 13.81 8.67
N GLN A 62 12.70 12.80 9.42
CA GLN A 62 13.50 11.71 8.89
C GLN A 62 12.69 10.84 7.94
N ASP A 63 11.40 10.59 8.22
CA ASP A 63 10.52 9.84 7.32
C ASP A 63 10.35 10.55 5.98
N ILE A 64 10.34 11.89 5.98
CA ILE A 64 10.20 12.67 4.74
C ILE A 64 11.38 12.42 3.80
N VAL A 65 12.60 12.41 4.33
CA VAL A 65 13.83 12.26 3.53
C VAL A 65 14.30 10.81 3.37
N ASN A 66 13.66 9.86 4.04
CA ASN A 66 13.99 8.44 3.92
C ASN A 66 13.38 7.86 2.63
N PRO A 67 14.20 7.40 1.65
CA PRO A 67 13.68 6.83 0.40
C PRO A 67 12.97 5.47 0.59
N ASN A 68 13.18 4.78 1.70
CA ASN A 68 12.49 3.53 2.02
C ASN A 68 11.10 3.76 2.61
N CYS A 69 10.86 4.94 3.17
CA CYS A 69 9.54 5.38 3.57
C CYS A 69 8.80 5.98 2.36
N VAL A 70 7.92 5.23 1.73
CA VAL A 70 7.11 5.71 0.61
C VAL A 70 6.06 6.69 1.12
N LYS A 71 5.90 7.82 0.42
CA LYS A 71 4.85 8.81 0.71
C LYS A 71 3.76 8.69 -0.33
N VAL A 72 2.53 8.91 0.12
CA VAL A 72 1.37 9.11 -0.74
C VAL A 72 0.88 10.54 -0.61
N LEU A 73 0.69 11.18 -1.76
CA LEU A 73 -0.04 12.44 -1.87
C LEU A 73 -1.50 12.09 -2.16
N SER A 74 -2.42 12.61 -1.35
CA SER A 74 -3.84 12.32 -1.53
C SER A 74 -4.70 13.58 -1.42
N GLU A 75 -5.75 13.64 -2.24
CA GLU A 75 -6.78 14.66 -2.21
C GLU A 75 -8.14 13.99 -2.05
N SER A 76 -8.95 14.44 -1.10
CA SER A 76 -10.26 13.86 -0.80
C SER A 76 -10.21 12.34 -0.61
N SER A 77 -9.17 11.83 0.04
CA SER A 77 -8.89 10.42 0.28
C SER A 77 -8.51 9.60 -0.96
N TYR A 78 -8.29 10.21 -2.12
CA TYR A 78 -7.79 9.51 -3.30
C TYR A 78 -6.33 9.87 -3.56
N ALA A 79 -5.52 8.86 -3.84
CA ALA A 79 -4.12 9.06 -4.19
C ALA A 79 -4.01 9.83 -5.51
N THR A 80 -3.19 10.89 -5.49
CA THR A 80 -2.82 11.64 -6.68
C THR A 80 -1.38 11.35 -7.09
N ASP A 81 -0.53 10.95 -6.14
CA ASP A 81 0.83 10.51 -6.42
C ASP A 81 1.42 9.62 -5.32
N PHE A 82 2.48 8.87 -5.67
CA PHE A 82 3.35 8.15 -4.75
C PHE A 82 4.80 8.49 -5.04
N MET A 83 5.58 8.70 -3.96
CA MET A 83 6.97 9.14 -4.10
C MET A 83 7.86 8.62 -2.97
N ARG A 84 9.16 8.54 -3.24
CA ARG A 84 10.16 8.21 -2.22
C ARG A 84 10.66 9.45 -1.51
N ILE A 85 10.98 10.51 -2.25
CA ILE A 85 11.45 11.80 -1.71
C ILE A 85 10.58 12.90 -2.30
N PRO A 86 9.85 13.66 -1.48
CA PRO A 86 9.12 14.84 -1.93
C PRO A 86 10.07 15.90 -2.46
N SER A 87 9.67 16.64 -3.48
CA SER A 87 10.44 17.75 -4.05
C SER A 87 9.82 19.11 -3.75
N ASN A 88 8.54 19.29 -4.06
CA ASN A 88 7.82 20.55 -3.85
C ASN A 88 6.37 20.33 -3.39
N GLU A 89 6.00 19.09 -3.06
CA GLU A 89 4.66 18.75 -2.67
C GLU A 89 4.32 19.35 -1.30
N PRO A 90 3.05 19.78 -1.08
CA PRO A 90 2.61 20.30 0.21
C PRO A 90 2.70 19.18 1.27
N LEU A 91 3.53 19.41 2.29
CA LEU A 91 3.80 18.39 3.31
C LEU A 91 2.55 17.99 4.10
N GLU A 92 1.58 18.88 4.22
CA GLU A 92 0.30 18.66 4.89
C GLU A 92 -0.63 17.69 4.13
N LEU A 93 -0.38 17.46 2.83
CA LEU A 93 -1.13 16.51 2.01
C LEU A 93 -0.42 15.16 1.89
N LEU A 94 0.79 15.05 2.44
CA LEU A 94 1.56 13.82 2.42
C LEU A 94 1.26 12.97 3.65
N SER A 95 1.17 11.66 3.43
CA SER A 95 1.17 10.67 4.50
C SER A 95 2.12 9.51 4.16
N ARG A 96 2.53 8.76 5.18
CA ARG A 96 3.34 7.56 4.99
C ARG A 96 2.45 6.44 4.47
N HIS A 97 2.77 5.94 3.29
CA HIS A 97 2.07 4.83 2.67
C HIS A 97 2.33 3.51 3.41
N ILE A 98 1.30 2.70 3.56
CA ILE A 98 1.35 1.34 4.10
C ILE A 98 1.15 0.37 2.94
N GLY A 99 2.07 -0.58 2.77
CA GLY A 99 2.13 -1.52 1.64
C GLY A 99 1.06 -2.62 1.64
N ILE A 100 -0.19 -2.27 1.95
CA ILE A 100 -1.35 -3.17 1.88
C ILE A 100 -2.32 -2.67 0.80
N TYR A 101 -2.88 -3.59 0.02
CA TYR A 101 -3.80 -3.25 -1.06
C TYR A 101 -5.05 -4.13 -1.04
N GLY A 102 -6.17 -3.54 -1.47
CA GLY A 102 -7.40 -4.29 -1.74
C GLY A 102 -7.94 -3.94 -3.12
N TYR A 103 -8.54 -4.90 -3.79
CA TYR A 103 -9.17 -4.76 -5.10
C TYR A 103 -10.11 -5.95 -5.35
N SER A 104 -11.09 -5.78 -6.25
CA SER A 104 -11.88 -6.92 -6.70
C SER A 104 -11.03 -7.88 -7.54
N PHE A 105 -11.45 -9.13 -7.65
CA PHE A 105 -10.77 -10.09 -8.52
C PHE A 105 -10.81 -9.65 -10.00
N GLU A 106 -11.90 -9.01 -10.45
CA GLU A 106 -11.98 -8.40 -11.77
C GLU A 106 -10.95 -7.30 -11.97
N THR A 107 -10.81 -6.38 -10.98
CA THR A 107 -9.80 -5.33 -11.04
C THR A 107 -8.40 -5.92 -11.05
N LEU A 108 -8.10 -6.90 -10.21
CA LEU A 108 -6.80 -7.57 -10.17
C LEU A 108 -6.40 -8.14 -11.53
N LYS A 109 -7.33 -8.79 -12.26
CA LYS A 109 -7.07 -9.28 -13.63
C LYS A 109 -6.67 -8.15 -14.59
N LYS A 110 -7.33 -7.00 -14.47
CA LYS A 110 -7.03 -5.82 -15.30
C LYS A 110 -5.67 -5.25 -14.96
N LEU A 111 -5.33 -5.15 -13.66
CA LEU A 111 -4.06 -4.60 -13.18
C LEU A 111 -2.85 -5.42 -13.63
N VAL A 112 -2.91 -6.75 -13.56
CA VAL A 112 -1.80 -7.62 -13.99
C VAL A 112 -1.60 -7.63 -15.51
N ALA A 113 -2.60 -7.23 -16.28
CA ALA A 113 -2.50 -7.09 -17.73
C ALA A 113 -1.85 -5.77 -18.19
N LEU A 114 -1.60 -4.84 -17.26
CA LEU A 114 -0.96 -3.56 -17.57
C LEU A 114 0.55 -3.75 -17.75
N GLU A 115 1.09 -3.10 -18.79
CA GLU A 115 2.54 -2.98 -18.92
C GLU A 115 3.10 -2.06 -17.83
N PRO A 116 4.32 -2.36 -17.31
CA PRO A 116 4.97 -1.48 -16.34
C PRO A 116 5.13 -0.05 -16.86
N SER A 117 4.74 0.94 -16.04
CA SER A 117 4.91 2.34 -16.42
C SER A 117 6.36 2.79 -16.22
N GLU A 118 6.77 3.86 -16.93
CA GLU A 118 8.11 4.44 -16.79
C GLU A 118 8.37 4.89 -15.34
N ARG A 119 7.38 5.48 -14.69
CA ARG A 119 7.49 5.94 -13.29
C ARG A 119 7.65 4.76 -12.33
N GLU A 120 6.88 3.69 -12.52
CA GLU A 120 7.02 2.46 -11.75
C GLU A 120 8.46 1.90 -11.84
N ILE A 121 8.99 1.78 -13.05
CA ILE A 121 10.33 1.22 -13.29
C ILE A 121 11.41 2.08 -12.60
N ASN A 122 11.31 3.42 -12.76
CA ASN A 122 12.30 4.35 -12.23
C ASN A 122 12.27 4.44 -10.69
N LEU A 123 11.09 4.43 -10.09
CA LEU A 123 10.91 4.60 -8.65
C LEU A 123 10.76 3.27 -7.90
N LYS A 124 10.57 2.17 -8.63
CA LYS A 124 10.25 0.84 -8.09
C LYS A 124 9.03 0.89 -7.17
N LEU A 125 7.97 1.51 -7.67
CA LEU A 125 6.68 1.68 -6.99
C LEU A 125 5.57 1.18 -7.91
N GLU A 126 5.12 -0.07 -7.70
CA GLU A 126 4.16 -0.78 -8.56
C GLU A 126 2.82 -0.02 -8.69
N GLN A 127 2.37 0.62 -7.63
CA GLN A 127 1.11 1.37 -7.60
C GLN A 127 1.08 2.57 -8.55
N LEU A 128 2.24 3.08 -9.00
CA LEU A 128 2.31 4.11 -10.02
C LEU A 128 1.77 3.63 -11.36
N ARG A 129 1.94 2.36 -11.72
CA ARG A 129 1.33 1.75 -12.90
C ARG A 129 -0.18 1.93 -12.90
N PHE A 130 -0.82 1.75 -11.73
CA PHE A 130 -2.27 1.88 -11.58
C PHE A 130 -2.71 3.32 -11.79
N LEU A 131 -2.05 4.29 -11.12
CA LEU A 131 -2.34 5.72 -11.30
C LEU A 131 -2.13 6.20 -12.74
N ASP A 132 -1.02 5.78 -13.36
CA ASP A 132 -0.68 6.18 -14.74
C ASP A 132 -1.71 5.65 -15.75
N ASN A 133 -2.37 4.52 -15.43
CA ASN A 133 -3.48 3.95 -16.20
C ASN A 133 -4.87 4.40 -15.72
N LYS A 134 -4.96 5.44 -14.87
CA LYS A 134 -6.20 6.08 -14.42
C LYS A 134 -7.09 5.23 -13.51
N TYR A 135 -6.53 4.21 -12.87
CA TYR A 135 -7.23 3.52 -11.79
C TYR A 135 -7.32 4.42 -10.56
N SER A 136 -8.51 4.48 -9.97
CA SER A 136 -8.73 5.20 -8.73
C SER A 136 -8.17 4.42 -7.55
N ILE A 137 -7.36 5.08 -6.71
CA ILE A 137 -6.78 4.46 -5.51
C ILE A 137 -7.28 5.23 -4.28
N TYR A 138 -8.16 4.63 -3.50
CA TYR A 138 -8.60 5.18 -2.23
C TYR A 138 -7.56 4.91 -1.15
N VAL A 139 -7.29 5.91 -0.30
CA VAL A 139 -6.28 5.86 0.76
C VAL A 139 -6.96 5.93 2.12
N SER A 140 -7.11 4.79 2.77
CA SER A 140 -7.62 4.71 4.15
C SER A 140 -6.61 5.32 5.12
N GLN A 141 -7.07 6.27 5.92
CA GLN A 141 -6.23 6.91 6.92
C GLN A 141 -6.23 6.08 8.21
N TYR A 142 -5.09 5.49 8.54
CA TYR A 142 -4.90 4.74 9.78
C TYR A 142 -4.28 5.63 10.87
N ARG A 143 -4.92 5.68 12.03
CA ARG A 143 -4.53 6.64 13.09
C ARG A 143 -3.42 6.16 14.01
N LYS A 144 -3.11 4.87 13.97
CA LYS A 144 -2.05 4.28 14.80
C LYS A 144 -0.76 4.15 14.00
N ILE A 145 0.35 4.14 14.70
CA ILE A 145 1.66 3.83 14.13
C ILE A 145 1.71 2.33 13.84
N ILE A 146 2.29 1.97 12.72
CA ILE A 146 2.57 0.59 12.37
C ILE A 146 4.09 0.41 12.34
N GLN A 147 4.57 -0.65 12.96
CA GLN A 147 5.96 -1.05 12.85
C GLN A 147 6.31 -1.26 11.38
N SER A 148 7.48 -0.78 10.97
CA SER A 148 7.95 -0.96 9.59
C SER A 148 8.06 -2.45 9.22
N GLY A 149 7.87 -2.74 7.93
CA GLY A 149 8.18 -4.04 7.36
C GLY A 149 9.64 -4.46 7.57
N ILE A 150 9.94 -5.70 7.31
CA ILE A 150 11.26 -6.31 7.50
C ILE A 150 11.95 -6.49 6.15
N ASP A 151 12.79 -5.53 5.76
CA ASP A 151 13.55 -5.54 4.50
C ASP A 151 15.04 -5.83 4.73
N THR A 152 15.57 -5.48 5.90
CA THR A 152 16.99 -5.55 6.22
C THR A 152 17.24 -6.29 7.54
N SER A 153 18.52 -6.62 7.82
CA SER A 153 18.90 -7.21 9.13
C SER A 153 18.60 -6.27 10.29
N ASP A 154 18.72 -4.96 10.09
CA ASP A 154 18.45 -3.97 11.15
C ASP A 154 16.95 -3.92 11.48
N ASP A 155 16.09 -4.17 10.49
CA ASP A 155 14.64 -4.28 10.71
C ASP A 155 14.29 -5.53 11.53
N VAL A 156 15.03 -6.63 11.35
CA VAL A 156 14.85 -7.83 12.18
C VAL A 156 15.17 -7.53 13.66
N ASP A 157 16.26 -6.80 13.91
CA ASP A 157 16.63 -6.42 15.28
C ASP A 157 15.57 -5.49 15.89
N ALA A 158 15.07 -4.54 15.13
CA ALA A 158 13.97 -3.65 15.54
C ALA A 158 12.68 -4.44 15.83
N ALA A 159 12.35 -5.41 14.99
CA ALA A 159 11.20 -6.29 15.18
C ALA A 159 11.29 -7.13 16.47
N VAL A 160 12.48 -7.66 16.76
CA VAL A 160 12.73 -8.42 18.01
C VAL A 160 12.57 -7.53 19.23
N LEU A 161 13.09 -6.30 19.19
CA LEU A 161 12.91 -5.32 20.27
C LEU A 161 11.44 -5.00 20.49
N TYR A 162 10.70 -4.72 19.41
CA TYR A 162 9.27 -4.45 19.47
C TYR A 162 8.48 -5.60 20.12
N LEU A 163 8.75 -6.85 19.74
CA LEU A 163 8.09 -8.02 20.33
C LEU A 163 8.38 -8.19 21.82
N ASN A 164 9.62 -7.89 22.24
CA ASN A 164 10.00 -7.97 23.64
C ASN A 164 9.29 -6.91 24.51
N ASP A 165 8.99 -5.74 23.94
CA ASP A 165 8.27 -4.67 24.63
C ASP A 165 6.75 -4.94 24.76
N GLN A 166 6.21 -5.91 23.99
CA GLN A 166 4.80 -6.32 24.05
C GLN A 166 4.54 -7.47 25.05
N CYS A 167 5.58 -8.11 25.57
CA CYS A 167 5.50 -9.20 26.56
C CYS A 167 5.66 -8.68 27.97
#